data_00c4fb1789029419245b2b30fd4cb012
#
_entry.id   00c4fb1789029419245b2b30fd4cb012
#
_cell.length_a   1.000
_cell.length_b   1.000
_cell.length_c   1.000
_cell.angle_alpha   90.00
_cell.angle_beta   90.00
_cell.angle_gamma   90.00
#
_symmetry.space_group_name_H-M   'P 1'
#
loop_
_entity.id
_entity.type
_entity.pdbx_description
1 polymer ?
#
loop_
_entity_poly.entity_id
_entity_poly.type
_entity_poly.pdbx_seq_one_letter_code
_entity_poly.pdbx_strand_id
1 'polypeptide(L)'
;MQAIEGAGAARLTVHARTKADGYTHPARWEWLTKVVAWTRLPVTGNGDVITPADARRMRRETGVDAVMIGRGVLRDPWIFARLRAEDRGDTSPLVGTQEIRAFHGAYRDAIIADGGAGGVVGQLKQWWRRFDVGITMTDAERNSVLRAPDLAALDAAVESIMTRAESVA
;
A
#
# COMPACT_ATOMS: atom_id res chain seq x y z
N MET A 1 -26.76 -2.58 -11.74
CA MET A 1 -25.85 -3.65 -12.21
C MET A 1 -26.18 -4.04 -13.66
N GLN A 2 -27.43 -4.39 -13.99
CA GLN A 2 -27.83 -4.79 -15.36
C GLN A 2 -27.37 -3.83 -16.49
N ALA A 3 -27.45 -2.51 -16.26
CA ALA A 3 -27.00 -1.52 -17.25
C ALA A 3 -25.49 -1.61 -17.53
N ILE A 4 -24.68 -1.90 -16.52
CA ILE A 4 -23.21 -2.06 -16.66
C ILE A 4 -22.87 -3.35 -17.42
N GLU A 5 -23.55 -4.43 -17.11
CA GLU A 5 -23.42 -5.71 -17.82
C GLU A 5 -23.84 -5.58 -19.28
N GLY A 6 -25.00 -4.93 -19.52
CA GLY A 6 -25.52 -4.69 -20.86
C GLY A 6 -24.65 -3.76 -21.72
N ALA A 7 -23.84 -2.90 -21.08
CA ALA A 7 -22.86 -2.05 -21.76
C ALA A 7 -21.55 -2.80 -22.12
N GLY A 8 -21.43 -4.09 -21.81
CA GLY A 8 -20.27 -4.91 -22.19
C GLY A 8 -19.06 -4.76 -21.27
N ALA A 9 -19.25 -4.31 -20.03
CA ALA A 9 -18.16 -4.30 -19.05
C ALA A 9 -17.63 -5.72 -18.80
N ALA A 10 -16.31 -5.89 -18.77
CA ALA A 10 -15.68 -7.19 -18.53
C ALA A 10 -15.45 -7.47 -17.04
N ARG A 11 -15.47 -6.46 -16.20
CA ARG A 11 -15.15 -6.52 -14.76
C ARG A 11 -15.67 -5.29 -14.03
N LEU A 12 -15.91 -5.40 -12.73
CA LEU A 12 -16.23 -4.29 -11.84
C LEU A 12 -15.14 -4.10 -10.80
N THR A 13 -14.75 -2.85 -10.55
CA THR A 13 -14.01 -2.48 -9.34
C THR A 13 -14.92 -1.62 -8.47
N VAL A 14 -15.11 -2.03 -7.22
CA VAL A 14 -16.02 -1.37 -6.28
C VAL A 14 -15.27 -0.90 -5.04
N HIS A 15 -15.32 0.40 -4.77
CA HIS A 15 -14.83 0.96 -3.52
C HIS A 15 -15.96 1.00 -2.49
N ALA A 16 -15.72 0.34 -1.34
CA ALA A 16 -16.74 0.15 -0.30
C ALA A 16 -16.95 1.39 0.59
N ARG A 17 -16.88 2.59 0.00
CA ARG A 17 -17.20 3.89 0.62
C ARG A 17 -17.91 4.80 -0.35
N THR A 18 -18.78 5.66 0.18
CA THR A 18 -19.30 6.80 -0.58
C THR A 18 -18.40 8.01 -0.41
N LYS A 19 -18.59 9.04 -1.25
CA LYS A 19 -17.89 10.32 -1.11
C LYS A 19 -18.16 10.97 0.27
N ALA A 20 -19.35 10.79 0.83
CA ALA A 20 -19.73 11.34 2.14
C ALA A 20 -19.02 10.63 3.31
N ASP A 21 -18.67 9.34 3.18
CA ASP A 21 -17.97 8.60 4.23
C ASP A 21 -16.53 9.11 4.42
N GLY A 22 -15.91 9.64 3.38
CA GLY A 22 -14.51 10.07 3.40
C GLY A 22 -13.57 8.94 3.85
N TYR A 23 -12.57 9.28 4.67
CA TYR A 23 -11.66 8.32 5.30
C TYR A 23 -11.86 8.21 6.82
N THR A 24 -12.85 8.89 7.36
CA THR A 24 -13.16 8.90 8.80
C THR A 24 -13.99 7.69 9.23
N HIS A 25 -14.70 7.08 8.30
CA HIS A 25 -15.49 5.88 8.55
C HIS A 25 -14.82 4.65 7.91
N PRO A 26 -14.97 3.46 8.51
CA PRO A 26 -14.52 2.20 7.91
C PRO A 26 -15.18 1.93 6.55
N ALA A 27 -14.48 1.23 5.66
CA ALA A 27 -15.06 0.72 4.43
C ALA A 27 -16.15 -0.33 4.76
N ARG A 28 -17.31 -0.18 4.16
CA ARG A 28 -18.48 -1.04 4.40
C ARG A 28 -18.46 -2.24 3.46
N TRP A 29 -17.72 -3.27 3.83
CA TRP A 29 -17.53 -4.47 3.00
C TRP A 29 -18.82 -5.24 2.72
N GLU A 30 -19.86 -5.08 3.54
CA GLU A 30 -21.18 -5.65 3.28
C GLU A 30 -21.78 -5.20 1.94
N TRP A 31 -21.37 -4.06 1.40
CA TRP A 31 -21.77 -3.63 0.07
C TRP A 31 -21.07 -4.43 -1.04
N LEU A 32 -19.84 -4.87 -0.81
CA LEU A 32 -19.14 -5.75 -1.75
C LEU A 32 -19.87 -7.09 -1.89
N THR A 33 -20.30 -7.69 -0.76
CA THR A 33 -21.10 -8.92 -0.74
C THR A 33 -22.38 -8.76 -1.55
N LYS A 34 -23.10 -7.63 -1.38
CA LYS A 34 -24.31 -7.35 -2.14
C LYS A 34 -24.02 -7.21 -3.64
N VAL A 35 -22.94 -6.49 -4.00
CA VAL A 35 -22.56 -6.31 -5.41
C VAL A 35 -22.22 -7.65 -6.05
N VAL A 36 -21.45 -8.50 -5.38
CA VAL A 36 -21.15 -9.87 -5.87
C VAL A 36 -22.43 -10.66 -6.15
N ALA A 37 -23.43 -10.56 -5.26
CA ALA A 37 -24.72 -11.23 -5.46
C ALA A 37 -25.57 -10.64 -6.60
N TRP A 38 -25.32 -9.38 -7.03
CA TRP A 38 -26.12 -8.68 -8.02
C TRP A 38 -25.57 -8.73 -9.44
N THR A 39 -24.38 -9.27 -9.66
CA THR A 39 -23.74 -9.31 -10.96
C THR A 39 -23.10 -10.65 -11.27
N ARG A 40 -22.96 -10.97 -12.57
CA ARG A 40 -22.17 -12.10 -13.06
C ARG A 40 -20.74 -11.70 -13.43
N LEU A 41 -20.45 -10.39 -13.42
CA LEU A 41 -19.11 -9.88 -13.74
C LEU A 41 -18.16 -10.18 -12.58
N PRO A 42 -16.90 -10.49 -12.87
CA PRO A 42 -15.86 -10.54 -11.84
C PRO A 42 -15.77 -9.22 -11.07
N VAL A 43 -15.80 -9.29 -9.74
CA VAL A 43 -15.79 -8.13 -8.86
C VAL A 43 -14.42 -7.99 -8.18
N THR A 44 -13.81 -6.82 -8.32
CA THR A 44 -12.63 -6.42 -7.54
C THR A 44 -13.08 -5.51 -6.40
N GLY A 45 -12.88 -5.95 -5.15
CA GLY A 45 -13.19 -5.17 -3.95
C GLY A 45 -12.07 -4.21 -3.58
N ASN A 46 -12.44 -3.02 -3.09
CA ASN A 46 -11.50 -2.02 -2.57
C ASN A 46 -12.03 -1.37 -1.29
N GLY A 47 -11.14 -1.02 -0.38
CA GLY A 47 -11.41 -0.30 0.87
C GLY A 47 -10.75 -0.96 2.07
N ASP A 48 -9.90 -0.20 2.80
CA ASP A 48 -9.26 -0.58 4.07
C ASP A 48 -8.47 -1.90 4.07
N VAL A 49 -7.86 -2.23 2.96
CA VAL A 49 -6.90 -3.32 2.87
C VAL A 49 -5.51 -2.75 3.10
N ILE A 50 -4.94 -3.06 4.27
CA ILE A 50 -3.65 -2.55 4.75
C ILE A 50 -2.63 -3.68 4.89
N THR A 51 -3.08 -4.88 5.21
CA THR A 51 -2.24 -6.06 5.41
C THR A 51 -2.64 -7.18 4.45
N PRO A 52 -1.78 -8.19 4.24
CA PRO A 52 -2.17 -9.42 3.53
C PRO A 52 -3.38 -10.11 4.17
N ALA A 53 -3.46 -10.09 5.50
CA ALA A 53 -4.60 -10.67 6.23
C ALA A 53 -5.93 -9.97 5.89
N ASP A 54 -5.91 -8.62 5.72
CA ASP A 54 -7.10 -7.88 5.31
C ASP A 54 -7.55 -8.27 3.90
N ALA A 55 -6.61 -8.46 2.96
CA ALA A 55 -6.93 -8.88 1.60
C ALA A 55 -7.61 -10.26 1.59
N ARG A 56 -7.06 -11.23 2.35
CA ARG A 56 -7.67 -12.57 2.51
C ARG A 56 -9.03 -12.47 3.18
N ARG A 57 -9.16 -11.67 4.21
CA ARG A 57 -10.41 -11.45 4.93
C ARG A 57 -11.48 -10.88 4.01
N MET A 58 -11.14 -9.85 3.20
CA MET A 58 -12.06 -9.28 2.23
C MET A 58 -12.57 -10.35 1.25
N ARG A 59 -11.67 -11.12 0.63
CA ARG A 59 -12.08 -12.20 -0.30
C ARG A 59 -13.01 -13.22 0.37
N ARG A 60 -12.65 -13.69 1.56
CA ARG A 60 -13.42 -14.69 2.30
C ARG A 60 -14.80 -14.19 2.74
N GLU A 61 -14.88 -12.95 3.23
CA GLU A 61 -16.12 -12.41 3.80
C GLU A 61 -17.08 -11.87 2.74
N THR A 62 -16.55 -11.38 1.60
CA THR A 62 -17.38 -10.71 0.60
C THR A 62 -17.58 -11.51 -0.69
N GLY A 63 -16.75 -12.50 -0.94
CA GLY A 63 -16.78 -13.30 -2.17
C GLY A 63 -16.24 -12.58 -3.40
N VAL A 64 -15.52 -11.45 -3.26
CA VAL A 64 -14.90 -10.77 -4.41
C VAL A 64 -13.81 -11.62 -5.05
N ASP A 65 -13.70 -11.58 -6.37
CA ASP A 65 -12.72 -12.35 -7.15
C ASP A 65 -11.30 -11.81 -6.97
N ALA A 66 -11.17 -10.50 -6.82
CA ALA A 66 -9.88 -9.83 -6.64
C ALA A 66 -9.98 -8.69 -5.62
N VAL A 67 -8.82 -8.25 -5.14
CA VAL A 67 -8.70 -7.14 -4.18
C VAL A 67 -7.81 -6.05 -4.78
N MET A 68 -8.31 -4.82 -4.76
CA MET A 68 -7.53 -3.63 -5.09
C MET A 68 -6.98 -3.03 -3.80
N ILE A 69 -5.67 -2.86 -3.73
CA ILE A 69 -4.97 -2.27 -2.59
C ILE A 69 -4.53 -0.85 -2.96
N GLY A 70 -4.99 0.13 -2.21
CA GLY A 70 -4.59 1.53 -2.37
C GLY A 70 -3.49 1.90 -1.37
N ARG A 71 -3.84 2.64 -0.33
CA ARG A 71 -2.91 3.16 0.69
C ARG A 71 -2.08 2.11 1.42
N GLY A 72 -2.55 0.85 1.44
CA GLY A 72 -1.81 -0.27 2.03
C GLY A 72 -0.43 -0.48 1.40
N VAL A 73 -0.28 -0.24 0.09
CA VAL A 73 1.01 -0.35 -0.59
C VAL A 73 2.03 0.70 -0.15
N LEU A 74 1.57 1.86 0.33
CA LEU A 74 2.46 2.88 0.90
C LEU A 74 2.99 2.49 2.28
N ARG A 75 2.23 1.66 3.00
CA ARG A 75 2.64 1.11 4.29
C ARG A 75 3.57 -0.09 4.12
N ASP A 76 3.20 -1.00 3.22
CA ASP A 76 3.98 -2.19 2.87
C ASP A 76 4.11 -2.31 1.35
N PRO A 77 5.19 -1.81 0.73
CA PRO A 77 5.43 -1.96 -0.71
C PRO A 77 5.52 -3.43 -1.18
N TRP A 78 5.83 -4.35 -0.30
CA TRP A 78 5.95 -5.79 -0.58
C TRP A 78 4.64 -6.57 -0.39
N ILE A 79 3.52 -5.90 -0.06
CA ILE A 79 2.24 -6.54 0.24
C ILE A 79 1.80 -7.52 -0.86
N PHE A 80 2.02 -7.19 -2.14
CA PHE A 80 1.68 -8.08 -3.26
C PHE A 80 2.63 -9.27 -3.37
N ALA A 81 3.90 -9.10 -3.04
CA ALA A 81 4.87 -10.20 -3.00
C ALA A 81 4.52 -11.17 -1.88
N ARG A 82 4.13 -10.65 -0.71
CA ARG A 82 3.66 -11.45 0.43
C ARG A 82 2.40 -12.23 0.09
N LEU A 83 1.39 -11.58 -0.50
CA LEU A 83 0.16 -12.24 -0.94
C LEU A 83 0.45 -13.35 -1.95
N ARG A 84 1.30 -13.11 -2.94
CA ARG A 84 1.67 -14.14 -3.93
C ARG A 84 2.45 -15.31 -3.32
N ALA A 85 3.32 -15.05 -2.35
CA ALA A 85 4.01 -16.11 -1.62
C ALA A 85 3.03 -16.98 -0.85
N GLU A 86 2.12 -16.37 -0.11
CA GLU A 86 1.07 -17.06 0.64
C GLU A 86 0.14 -17.88 -0.26
N ASP A 87 -0.29 -17.33 -1.41
CA ASP A 87 -1.15 -18.05 -2.39
C ASP A 87 -0.44 -19.31 -2.95
N ARG A 88 0.89 -19.33 -3.00
CA ARG A 88 1.70 -20.49 -3.42
C ARG A 88 2.11 -21.42 -2.27
N GLY A 89 1.83 -21.05 -1.01
CA GLY A 89 2.33 -21.74 0.17
C GLY A 89 3.83 -21.51 0.43
N ASP A 90 4.42 -20.49 -0.16
CA ASP A 90 5.82 -20.11 0.03
C ASP A 90 6.00 -19.28 1.32
N THR A 91 7.25 -19.21 1.79
CA THR A 91 7.60 -18.29 2.88
C THR A 91 7.43 -16.84 2.44
N SER A 92 6.76 -16.05 3.27
CA SER A 92 6.58 -14.61 3.03
C SER A 92 7.93 -13.90 2.99
N PRO A 93 8.15 -12.95 2.04
CA PRO A 93 9.40 -12.22 1.97
C PRO A 93 9.72 -11.49 3.28
N LEU A 94 10.92 -11.71 3.79
CA LEU A 94 11.47 -10.91 4.87
C LEU A 94 11.89 -9.55 4.29
N VAL A 95 11.61 -8.49 5.02
CA VAL A 95 12.00 -7.13 4.65
C VAL A 95 12.92 -6.61 5.75
N GLY A 96 14.16 -6.39 5.40
CA GLY A 96 15.18 -5.81 6.26
C GLY A 96 15.66 -4.46 5.73
N THR A 97 16.72 -3.95 6.33
CA THR A 97 17.32 -2.66 5.97
C THR A 97 17.79 -2.61 4.52
N GLN A 98 18.31 -3.72 4.00
CA GLN A 98 18.80 -3.82 2.62
C GLN A 98 17.65 -3.62 1.60
N GLU A 99 16.53 -4.31 1.79
CA GLU A 99 15.35 -4.19 0.93
C GLU A 99 14.76 -2.78 0.99
N ILE A 100 14.74 -2.18 2.19
CA ILE A 100 14.22 -0.81 2.39
C ILE A 100 15.11 0.21 1.68
N ARG A 101 16.45 0.11 1.81
CA ARG A 101 17.38 0.98 1.07
C ARG A 101 17.19 0.85 -0.44
N ALA A 102 17.15 -0.38 -0.94
CA ALA A 102 16.98 -0.64 -2.37
C ALA A 102 15.67 -0.05 -2.88
N PHE A 103 14.57 -0.23 -2.14
CA PHE A 103 13.27 0.35 -2.51
C PHE A 103 13.29 1.88 -2.46
N HIS A 104 13.85 2.47 -1.40
CA HIS A 104 13.97 3.94 -1.27
C HIS A 104 14.71 4.54 -2.46
N GLY A 105 15.88 3.98 -2.82
CA GLY A 105 16.66 4.43 -3.96
C GLY A 105 15.91 4.29 -5.28
N ALA A 106 15.34 3.11 -5.55
CA ALA A 106 14.59 2.86 -6.78
C ALA A 106 13.34 3.76 -6.90
N TYR A 107 12.63 3.99 -5.81
CA TYR A 107 11.45 4.88 -5.79
C TYR A 107 11.85 6.33 -6.02
N ARG A 108 12.91 6.82 -5.35
CA ARG A 108 13.49 8.14 -5.59
C ARG A 108 13.86 8.34 -7.05
N ASP A 109 14.60 7.40 -7.61
CA ASP A 109 15.10 7.49 -8.99
C ASP A 109 13.95 7.46 -10.01
N ALA A 110 12.91 6.65 -9.74
CA ALA A 110 11.69 6.62 -10.55
C ALA A 110 10.94 7.97 -10.53
N ILE A 111 10.80 8.60 -9.34
CA ILE A 111 10.17 9.93 -9.24
C ILE A 111 10.96 10.98 -10.02
N ILE A 112 12.29 10.95 -9.94
CA ILE A 112 13.14 11.90 -10.65
C ILE A 112 13.01 11.71 -12.16
N ALA A 113 12.97 10.47 -12.63
CA ALA A 113 12.82 10.13 -14.05
C ALA A 113 11.47 10.56 -14.63
N ASP A 114 10.39 10.46 -13.85
CA ASP A 114 9.02 10.76 -14.30
C ASP A 114 8.69 12.26 -14.28
N GLY A 115 9.11 13.01 -13.28
CA GLY A 115 8.68 14.39 -13.08
C GLY A 115 9.77 15.41 -12.75
N GLY A 116 11.04 14.99 -12.78
CA GLY A 116 12.16 15.82 -12.38
C GLY A 116 12.30 16.01 -10.86
N ALA A 117 13.39 16.63 -10.45
CA ALA A 117 13.80 16.72 -9.04
C ALA A 117 12.87 17.57 -8.14
N GLY A 118 11.98 18.40 -8.71
CA GLY A 118 11.22 19.39 -7.94
C GLY A 118 10.18 18.85 -6.96
N GLY A 119 9.71 17.61 -7.14
CA GLY A 119 8.67 16.99 -6.30
C GLY A 119 9.14 15.81 -5.44
N VAL A 120 10.38 15.34 -5.65
CA VAL A 120 10.88 14.09 -5.08
C VAL A 120 10.85 14.07 -3.55
N VAL A 121 11.30 15.13 -2.90
CA VAL A 121 11.32 15.22 -1.42
C VAL A 121 9.91 15.11 -0.84
N GLY A 122 8.93 15.79 -1.45
CA GLY A 122 7.54 15.74 -1.01
C GLY A 122 6.94 14.34 -1.14
N GLN A 123 7.18 13.65 -2.24
CA GLN A 123 6.67 12.30 -2.49
C GLN A 123 7.33 11.26 -1.57
N LEU A 124 8.65 11.33 -1.37
CA LEU A 124 9.36 10.48 -0.43
C LEU A 124 8.84 10.66 1.01
N LYS A 125 8.63 11.90 1.45
CA LYS A 125 8.03 12.19 2.76
C LYS A 125 6.62 11.63 2.91
N GLN A 126 5.79 11.68 1.86
CA GLN A 126 4.46 11.08 1.89
C GLN A 126 4.53 9.56 2.08
N TRP A 127 5.48 8.89 1.41
CA TRP A 127 5.72 7.48 1.60
C TRP A 127 6.23 7.19 3.01
N TRP A 128 7.32 7.81 3.46
CA TRP A 128 7.93 7.60 4.79
C TRP A 128 6.96 7.88 5.94
N ARG A 129 6.02 8.79 5.78
CA ARG A 129 4.95 9.04 6.75
C ARG A 129 4.09 7.81 7.01
N ARG A 130 3.91 6.95 6.02
CA ARG A 130 3.02 5.78 6.07
C ARG A 130 3.75 4.47 6.22
N PHE A 131 5.02 4.45 5.83
CA PHE A 131 5.85 3.25 5.84
C PHE A 131 6.01 2.69 7.26
N ASP A 132 5.81 1.36 7.42
CA ASP A 132 5.70 0.72 8.73
C ASP A 132 5.96 -0.80 8.65
N VAL A 133 6.99 -1.22 7.93
CA VAL A 133 7.40 -2.64 7.85
C VAL A 133 8.92 -2.78 7.86
N GLY A 134 9.38 -3.90 8.37
CA GLY A 134 10.79 -4.31 8.34
C GLY A 134 11.70 -3.63 9.37
N ILE A 135 11.35 -2.44 9.85
CA ILE A 135 12.08 -1.70 10.87
C ILE A 135 11.12 -0.98 11.82
N THR A 136 11.54 -0.82 13.07
CA THR A 136 10.86 0.06 14.02
C THR A 136 11.55 1.41 14.04
N MET A 137 10.79 2.49 13.82
CA MET A 137 11.26 3.86 13.89
C MET A 137 10.73 4.56 15.14
N THR A 138 11.59 5.32 15.79
CA THR A 138 11.16 6.26 16.84
C THR A 138 10.48 7.48 16.21
N ASP A 139 9.72 8.22 17.00
CA ASP A 139 9.12 9.49 16.57
C ASP A 139 10.18 10.52 16.13
N ALA A 140 11.33 10.54 16.82
CA ALA A 140 12.44 11.42 16.47
C ALA A 140 13.01 11.09 15.08
N GLU A 141 13.23 9.82 14.79
CA GLU A 141 13.71 9.34 13.48
C GLU A 141 12.68 9.63 12.37
N ARG A 142 11.43 9.33 12.61
CA ARG A 142 10.36 9.66 11.65
C ARG A 142 10.31 11.17 11.39
N ASN A 143 10.43 11.99 12.42
CA ASN A 143 10.46 13.44 12.29
C ASN A 143 11.70 13.94 11.56
N SER A 144 12.87 13.31 11.71
CA SER A 144 14.09 13.70 10.97
C SER A 144 13.88 13.57 9.46
N VAL A 145 13.27 12.47 9.01
CA VAL A 145 12.92 12.27 7.60
C VAL A 145 11.86 13.29 7.13
N LEU A 146 10.78 13.46 7.91
CA LEU A 146 9.65 14.31 7.50
C LEU A 146 9.99 15.80 7.50
N ARG A 147 10.98 16.26 8.29
CA ARG A 147 11.42 17.65 8.36
C ARG A 147 12.66 17.95 7.51
N ALA A 148 13.26 16.96 6.85
CA ALA A 148 14.43 17.15 6.00
C ALA A 148 14.18 18.28 4.98
N PRO A 149 15.05 19.29 4.86
CA PRO A 149 14.83 20.43 3.99
C PRO A 149 14.98 20.09 2.50
N ASP A 150 15.82 19.13 2.19
CA ASP A 150 16.18 18.71 0.83
C ASP A 150 16.41 17.20 0.73
N LEU A 151 16.75 16.74 -0.46
CA LEU A 151 16.93 15.32 -0.74
C LEU A 151 18.15 14.74 -0.01
N ALA A 152 19.25 15.48 0.05
CA ALA A 152 20.47 15.01 0.70
C ALA A 152 20.26 14.81 2.21
N ALA A 153 19.57 15.74 2.87
CA ALA A 153 19.22 15.63 4.28
C ALA A 153 18.22 14.48 4.52
N LEU A 154 17.30 14.24 3.58
CA LEU A 154 16.35 13.13 3.67
C LEU A 154 17.08 11.78 3.54
N ASP A 155 17.93 11.63 2.54
CA ASP A 155 18.72 10.41 2.32
C ASP A 155 19.65 10.14 3.52
N ALA A 156 20.30 11.17 4.08
CA ALA A 156 21.13 11.04 5.28
C ALA A 156 20.31 10.58 6.52
N ALA A 157 19.10 11.11 6.71
CA ALA A 157 18.23 10.70 7.80
C ALA A 157 17.80 9.22 7.64
N VAL A 158 17.45 8.80 6.42
CA VAL A 158 17.11 7.41 6.12
C VAL A 158 18.29 6.49 6.40
N GLU A 159 19.50 6.84 5.94
CA GLU A 159 20.69 6.04 6.16
C GLU A 159 21.06 5.90 7.65
N SER A 160 20.90 6.95 8.43
CA SER A 160 21.08 6.91 9.89
C SER A 160 20.11 5.90 10.55
N ILE A 161 18.85 5.87 10.12
CA ILE A 161 17.85 4.91 10.61
C ILE A 161 18.25 3.47 10.25
N MET A 162 18.70 3.25 8.99
CA MET A 162 19.11 1.92 8.55
C MET A 162 20.32 1.40 9.33
N THR A 163 21.33 2.25 9.50
CA THR A 163 22.55 1.90 10.26
C THR A 163 22.24 1.54 11.71
N ARG A 164 21.38 2.33 12.38
CA ARG A 164 20.93 1.99 13.74
C ARG A 164 20.16 0.67 13.76
N ALA A 165 19.25 0.44 12.82
CA ALA A 165 18.47 -0.79 12.78
C ALA A 165 19.35 -2.03 12.58
N GLU A 166 20.44 -1.94 11.82
CA GLU A 166 21.44 -3.01 11.66
C GLU A 166 22.25 -3.28 12.93
N SER A 167 22.49 -2.25 13.74
CA SER A 167 23.26 -2.40 14.97
C SER A 167 22.46 -3.08 16.11
N VAL A 168 21.14 -3.23 15.97
CA VAL A 168 20.24 -3.78 17.00
C VAL A 168 19.69 -5.16 16.59
N ALA A 169 19.88 -5.57 15.35
CA ALA A 169 19.43 -6.84 14.80
C ALA A 169 20.44 -7.96 15.08
#